data_5219ed5c051a67f54289bbf70d1c0ee3
#
_entry.id   5219ed5c051a67f54289bbf70d1c0ee3
#
_cell.length_a   1.000
_cell.length_b   1.000
_cell.length_c   1.000
_cell.angle_alpha   90.00
_cell.angle_beta   90.00
_cell.angle_gamma   90.00
#
_symmetry.space_group_name_H-M   'P 1'
#
loop_
_entity.id
_entity.type
_entity.pdbx_description
1 polymer ?
#
loop_
_entity_poly.entity_id
_entity_poly.type
_entity_poly.pdbx_seq_one_letter_code
_entity_poly.pdbx_strand_id
1 'polypeptide(L)'
;QTMYNAGQGSTVLFAGRGSHQTTVTALYTNSALMQLNQETQLRIDQARSQIKAATGLTDADFVHIPCLYENVGSNYLAALNPGSVNLITLPSNNGTIYLALPDPEGPDIGGVDQFQLDINNQLAPYDTAGNPYSITYVDVFYSYHTLLGEAHCGSNTVRTPPNDDWWNK
;
A
#
# COMPACT_ATOMS: atom_id res chain seq x y z
N GLN A 1 15.46 6.93 -0.49
CA GLN A 1 16.58 7.83 -0.16
C GLN A 1 17.16 7.54 1.23
N THR A 2 16.35 7.45 2.28
CA THR A 2 16.82 7.20 3.66
C THR A 2 17.66 5.94 3.77
N MET A 3 17.18 4.82 3.23
CA MET A 3 17.89 3.54 3.24
C MET A 3 19.21 3.61 2.46
N TYR A 4 19.21 4.23 1.28
CA TYR A 4 20.42 4.41 0.48
C TYR A 4 21.47 5.21 1.23
N ASN A 5 21.07 6.33 1.83
CA ASN A 5 21.95 7.19 2.65
C ASN A 5 22.46 6.49 3.93
N ALA A 6 21.71 5.52 4.45
CA ALA A 6 22.11 4.70 5.59
C ALA A 6 23.02 3.51 5.20
N GLY A 7 23.49 3.45 3.96
CA GLY A 7 24.38 2.37 3.50
C GLY A 7 23.67 1.05 3.17
N GLN A 8 22.34 1.04 3.09
CA GLN A 8 21.53 -0.14 2.79
C GLN A 8 21.27 -0.33 1.28
N GLY A 9 22.16 0.19 0.45
CA GLY A 9 22.00 0.19 -1.01
C GLY A 9 21.94 -1.18 -1.66
N SER A 10 22.59 -2.18 -1.08
CA SER A 10 22.58 -3.57 -1.56
C SER A 10 21.35 -4.37 -1.14
N THR A 11 20.50 -3.80 -0.27
CA THR A 11 19.27 -4.48 0.20
C THR A 11 18.33 -4.74 -0.97
N VAL A 12 17.76 -5.93 -0.99
CA VAL A 12 16.95 -6.45 -2.10
C VAL A 12 15.47 -6.21 -1.84
N LEU A 13 14.75 -5.76 -2.87
CA LEU A 13 13.30 -5.79 -2.95
C LEU A 13 12.88 -6.96 -3.86
N PHE A 14 11.67 -7.45 -3.67
CA PHE A 14 11.10 -8.56 -4.43
C PHE A 14 11.98 -9.82 -4.35
N ALA A 15 12.47 -10.13 -3.16
CA ALA A 15 13.33 -11.26 -2.92
C ALA A 15 12.66 -12.57 -3.35
N GLY A 16 13.37 -13.37 -4.16
CA GLY A 16 12.81 -14.62 -4.70
C GLY A 16 11.85 -14.47 -5.88
N ARG A 17 11.62 -13.24 -6.38
CA ARG A 17 10.72 -12.97 -7.52
C ARG A 17 11.43 -13.02 -8.88
N GLY A 18 12.55 -13.72 -8.99
CA GLY A 18 13.27 -13.94 -10.26
C GLY A 18 13.75 -12.62 -10.88
N SER A 19 13.37 -12.36 -12.14
CA SER A 19 13.77 -11.16 -12.87
C SER A 19 13.18 -9.84 -12.33
N HIS A 20 12.20 -9.91 -11.47
CA HIS A 20 11.62 -8.72 -10.81
C HIS A 20 12.48 -8.24 -9.63
N GLN A 21 13.36 -9.10 -9.12
CA GLN A 21 14.23 -8.75 -8.01
C GLN A 21 15.13 -7.56 -8.34
N THR A 22 15.20 -6.59 -7.43
CA THR A 22 16.01 -5.38 -7.60
C THR A 22 16.64 -4.96 -6.27
N THR A 23 17.46 -3.92 -6.28
CA THR A 23 18.11 -3.39 -5.07
C THR A 23 17.72 -1.94 -4.82
N VAL A 24 17.88 -1.49 -3.58
CA VAL A 24 17.69 -0.09 -3.19
C VAL A 24 18.56 0.83 -4.04
N THR A 25 19.83 0.46 -4.32
CA THR A 25 20.71 1.23 -5.20
C THR A 25 20.14 1.33 -6.62
N ALA A 26 19.73 0.20 -7.21
CA ALA A 26 19.23 0.19 -8.58
C ALA A 26 18.00 1.09 -8.76
N LEU A 27 17.08 1.07 -7.80
CA LEU A 27 15.91 1.95 -7.80
C LEU A 27 16.30 3.41 -7.58
N TYR A 28 17.11 3.70 -6.56
CA TYR A 28 17.45 5.07 -6.18
C TYR A 28 18.29 5.80 -7.22
N THR A 29 19.19 5.09 -7.90
CA THR A 29 20.03 5.69 -8.97
C THR A 29 19.34 5.78 -10.32
N ASN A 30 18.15 5.19 -10.47
CA ASN A 30 17.31 5.38 -11.66
C ASN A 30 16.62 6.75 -11.60
N SER A 31 17.24 7.76 -12.22
CA SER A 31 16.76 9.14 -12.15
C SER A 31 15.35 9.31 -12.75
N ALA A 32 15.03 8.57 -13.82
CA ALA A 32 13.71 8.63 -14.45
C ALA A 32 12.63 8.07 -13.52
N LEU A 33 12.91 6.95 -12.86
CA LEU A 33 12.00 6.36 -11.87
C LEU A 33 11.81 7.31 -10.67
N MET A 34 12.90 7.90 -10.18
CA MET A 34 12.83 8.84 -9.04
C MET A 34 12.04 10.10 -9.39
N GLN A 35 12.24 10.67 -10.57
CA GLN A 35 11.44 11.81 -11.03
C GLN A 35 9.97 11.45 -11.14
N LEU A 36 9.65 10.31 -11.77
CA LEU A 36 8.28 9.81 -11.90
C LEU A 36 7.58 9.71 -10.53
N ASN A 37 8.27 9.14 -9.54
CA ASN A 37 7.71 8.98 -8.19
C ASN A 37 7.53 10.33 -7.48
N GLN A 38 8.43 11.30 -7.69
CA GLN A 38 8.25 12.68 -7.18
C GLN A 38 7.03 13.36 -7.80
N GLU A 39 6.84 13.26 -9.11
CA GLU A 39 5.66 13.81 -9.81
C GLU A 39 4.37 13.13 -9.34
N THR A 40 4.40 11.81 -9.13
CA THR A 40 3.26 11.05 -8.61
C THR A 40 2.92 11.49 -7.18
N GLN A 41 3.91 11.70 -6.33
CA GLN A 41 3.70 12.22 -4.97
C GLN A 41 3.01 13.58 -4.99
N LEU A 42 3.41 14.49 -5.86
CA LEU A 42 2.75 15.80 -6.00
C LEU A 42 1.27 15.67 -6.36
N ARG A 43 0.92 14.71 -7.23
CA ARG A 43 -0.49 14.45 -7.60
C ARG A 43 -1.28 13.87 -6.43
N ILE A 44 -0.69 12.96 -5.65
CA ILE A 44 -1.28 12.41 -4.43
C ILE A 44 -1.53 13.53 -3.41
N ASP A 45 -0.56 14.42 -3.21
CA ASP A 45 -0.69 15.56 -2.29
C ASP A 45 -1.77 16.54 -2.73
N GLN A 46 -1.93 16.78 -4.02
CA GLN A 46 -3.02 17.60 -4.57
C GLN A 46 -4.38 16.93 -4.31
N ALA A 47 -4.52 15.63 -4.57
CA ALA A 47 -5.74 14.89 -4.30
C ALA A 47 -6.10 14.92 -2.81
N ARG A 48 -5.11 14.68 -1.92
CA ARG A 48 -5.29 14.79 -0.47
C ARG A 48 -5.78 16.19 -0.07
N SER A 49 -5.18 17.24 -0.63
CA SER A 49 -5.59 18.63 -0.35
C SER A 49 -7.04 18.90 -0.77
N GLN A 50 -7.47 18.39 -1.92
CA GLN A 50 -8.86 18.50 -2.38
C GLN A 50 -9.84 17.76 -1.46
N ILE A 51 -9.49 16.54 -1.04
CA ILE A 51 -10.28 15.76 -0.09
C ILE A 51 -10.44 16.53 1.23
N LYS A 52 -9.34 17.03 1.80
CA LYS A 52 -9.36 17.83 3.03
C LYS A 52 -10.27 19.05 2.90
N ALA A 53 -10.17 19.78 1.79
CA ALA A 53 -10.99 20.96 1.54
C ALA A 53 -12.49 20.63 1.40
N ALA A 54 -12.82 19.49 0.81
CA ALA A 54 -14.20 19.07 0.58
C ALA A 54 -14.86 18.44 1.81
N THR A 55 -14.08 17.81 2.69
CA THR A 55 -14.61 16.98 3.78
C THR A 55 -14.34 17.53 5.18
N GLY A 56 -13.43 18.50 5.32
CA GLY A 56 -12.97 19.00 6.62
C GLY A 56 -11.97 18.06 7.33
N LEU A 57 -11.52 16.97 6.70
CA LEU A 57 -10.49 16.11 7.25
C LEU A 57 -9.17 16.85 7.44
N THR A 58 -8.37 16.40 8.38
CA THR A 58 -7.04 16.93 8.73
C THR A 58 -5.95 15.94 8.32
N ASP A 59 -4.67 16.28 8.47
CA ASP A 59 -3.58 15.36 8.18
C ASP A 59 -3.57 14.13 9.10
N ALA A 60 -4.13 14.25 10.31
CA ALA A 60 -4.26 13.14 11.25
C ALA A 60 -5.26 12.04 10.79
N ASP A 61 -6.10 12.36 9.81
CA ASP A 61 -7.10 11.42 9.28
C ASP A 61 -6.57 10.60 8.09
N PHE A 62 -5.28 10.79 7.72
CA PHE A 62 -4.65 10.10 6.61
C PHE A 62 -3.53 9.18 7.10
N VAL A 63 -3.54 7.95 6.64
CA VAL A 63 -2.46 6.98 6.83
C VAL A 63 -1.60 6.95 5.56
N HIS A 64 -0.29 7.12 5.71
CA HIS A 64 0.65 7.08 4.61
C HIS A 64 1.21 5.67 4.43
N ILE A 65 0.97 5.08 3.27
CA ILE A 65 1.44 3.73 2.94
C ILE A 65 2.49 3.81 1.83
N PRO A 66 3.68 3.20 2.02
CA PRO A 66 4.74 3.26 1.04
C PRO A 66 4.33 2.53 -0.25
N CYS A 67 4.48 3.22 -1.38
CA CYS A 67 4.28 2.65 -2.71
C CYS A 67 5.24 3.32 -3.68
N LEU A 68 5.84 2.53 -4.55
CA LEU A 68 6.60 2.99 -5.70
C LEU A 68 5.76 2.82 -6.96
N TYR A 69 5.96 3.69 -7.93
CA TYR A 69 5.24 3.68 -9.19
C TYR A 69 6.19 3.55 -10.36
N GLU A 70 5.75 2.86 -11.40
CA GLU A 70 6.46 2.73 -12.66
C GLU A 70 5.57 3.09 -13.84
N ASN A 71 6.19 3.37 -14.99
CA ASN A 71 5.49 3.60 -16.24
C ASN A 71 5.33 2.25 -16.98
N VAL A 72 4.10 1.83 -17.19
CA VAL A 72 3.76 0.58 -17.90
C VAL A 72 3.38 0.81 -19.37
N GLY A 73 3.71 1.97 -19.91
CA GLY A 73 3.49 2.35 -21.33
C GLY A 73 2.40 3.40 -21.50
N SER A 74 2.44 4.11 -22.61
CA SER A 74 1.40 5.06 -23.07
C SER A 74 0.86 6.03 -22.03
N ASN A 75 1.70 6.50 -21.10
CA ASN A 75 1.34 7.40 -19.97
C ASN A 75 0.49 6.75 -18.85
N TYR A 76 0.47 5.43 -18.76
CA TYR A 76 -0.12 4.74 -17.63
C TYR A 76 0.90 4.46 -16.54
N LEU A 77 0.52 4.75 -15.30
CA LEU A 77 1.28 4.41 -14.12
C LEU A 77 0.67 3.19 -13.45
N ALA A 78 1.53 2.29 -13.00
CA ALA A 78 1.17 1.18 -12.13
C ALA A 78 2.01 1.23 -10.85
N ALA A 79 1.57 0.52 -9.83
CA ALA A 79 2.39 0.25 -8.66
C ALA A 79 3.57 -0.66 -9.07
N LEU A 80 4.79 -0.27 -8.73
CA LEU A 80 6.00 -1.07 -8.95
C LEU A 80 6.11 -2.20 -7.93
N ASN A 81 5.72 -1.94 -6.70
CA ASN A 81 5.56 -2.95 -5.65
C ASN A 81 4.08 -3.19 -5.38
N PRO A 82 3.68 -4.38 -4.90
CA PRO A 82 2.28 -4.64 -4.56
C PRO A 82 1.69 -3.52 -3.71
N GLY A 83 0.62 -2.91 -4.21
CA GLY A 83 0.02 -1.71 -3.64
C GLY A 83 -0.83 -2.03 -2.41
N SER A 84 -0.26 -1.96 -1.21
CA SER A 84 -0.93 -2.32 0.03
C SER A 84 -2.15 -1.47 0.38
N VAL A 85 -2.37 -0.33 -0.30
CA VAL A 85 -3.62 0.46 -0.20
C VAL A 85 -4.82 -0.23 -0.86
N ASN A 86 -4.59 -1.19 -1.75
CA ASN A 86 -5.64 -1.99 -2.39
C ASN A 86 -5.98 -3.21 -1.51
N LEU A 87 -6.34 -2.94 -0.27
CA LEU A 87 -6.59 -3.90 0.79
C LEU A 87 -8.06 -4.32 0.89
N ILE A 88 -8.29 -5.42 1.57
CA ILE A 88 -9.63 -5.86 1.97
C ILE A 88 -9.81 -5.58 3.45
N THR A 89 -10.90 -4.88 3.80
CA THR A 89 -11.28 -4.61 5.18
C THR A 89 -12.45 -5.49 5.58
N LEU A 90 -12.29 -6.30 6.61
CA LEU A 90 -13.29 -7.23 7.12
C LEU A 90 -13.60 -6.94 8.59
N PRO A 91 -14.68 -6.20 8.88
CA PRO A 91 -15.12 -6.04 10.27
C PRO A 91 -15.70 -7.34 10.80
N SER A 92 -15.34 -7.71 12.01
CA SER A 92 -15.84 -8.90 12.67
C SER A 92 -16.89 -8.56 13.74
N ASN A 93 -17.69 -9.54 14.11
CA ASN A 93 -18.74 -9.37 15.13
C ASN A 93 -18.19 -9.08 16.54
N ASN A 94 -16.91 -9.35 16.81
CA ASN A 94 -16.25 -9.03 18.08
C ASN A 94 -15.63 -7.63 18.12
N GLY A 95 -15.81 -6.83 17.06
CA GLY A 95 -15.27 -5.47 16.93
C GLY A 95 -13.87 -5.40 16.33
N THR A 96 -13.21 -6.53 16.10
CA THR A 96 -11.90 -6.53 15.43
C THR A 96 -12.04 -6.20 13.94
N ILE A 97 -11.20 -5.33 13.42
CA ILE A 97 -11.09 -5.03 12.00
C ILE A 97 -9.91 -5.82 11.42
N TYR A 98 -10.20 -6.78 10.55
CA TYR A 98 -9.15 -7.51 9.81
C TYR A 98 -8.81 -6.75 8.54
N LEU A 99 -7.52 -6.51 8.34
CA LEU A 99 -6.96 -5.85 7.17
C LEU A 99 -6.10 -6.87 6.41
N ALA A 100 -6.56 -7.30 5.24
CA ALA A 100 -5.77 -8.14 4.34
C ALA A 100 -5.11 -7.22 3.30
N LEU A 101 -3.80 -6.97 3.47
CA LEU A 101 -3.00 -6.11 2.62
C LEU A 101 -2.20 -6.94 1.63
N PRO A 102 -2.07 -6.52 0.36
CA PRO A 102 -1.01 -7.01 -0.50
C PRO A 102 0.35 -6.91 0.20
N ASP A 103 1.12 -7.99 0.18
CA ASP A 103 2.50 -7.97 0.68
C ASP A 103 3.32 -7.01 -0.19
N PRO A 104 3.87 -5.92 0.37
CA PRO A 104 4.54 -4.89 -0.41
C PRO A 104 5.90 -5.33 -0.97
N GLU A 105 6.44 -6.48 -0.55
CA GLU A 105 7.71 -7.04 -1.04
C GLU A 105 8.86 -6.02 -0.93
N GLY A 106 8.88 -5.29 0.16
CA GLY A 106 9.84 -4.22 0.44
C GLY A 106 11.26 -4.74 0.65
N PRO A 107 12.19 -3.81 0.90
CA PRO A 107 13.56 -4.20 1.19
C PRO A 107 13.65 -4.86 2.57
N ASP A 108 14.26 -6.06 2.62
CA ASP A 108 14.46 -6.82 3.85
C ASP A 108 15.75 -6.39 4.57
N ILE A 109 15.65 -6.05 5.84
CA ILE A 109 16.80 -5.81 6.72
C ILE A 109 16.68 -6.73 7.93
N GLY A 110 17.56 -7.73 7.99
CA GLY A 110 17.61 -8.66 9.11
C GLY A 110 16.35 -9.51 9.27
N GLY A 111 15.67 -9.87 8.17
CA GLY A 111 14.44 -10.64 8.17
C GLY A 111 13.17 -9.81 8.38
N VAL A 112 13.27 -8.48 8.28
CA VAL A 112 12.14 -7.56 8.42
C VAL A 112 11.95 -6.74 7.15
N ASP A 113 10.81 -6.91 6.50
CA ASP A 113 10.39 -6.07 5.38
C ASP A 113 10.14 -4.64 5.88
N GLN A 114 10.88 -3.67 5.32
CA GLN A 114 10.84 -2.28 5.78
C GLN A 114 9.55 -1.56 5.37
N PHE A 115 8.88 -2.00 4.30
CA PHE A 115 7.58 -1.43 3.93
C PHE A 115 6.48 -1.96 4.86
N GLN A 116 6.49 -3.25 5.20
CA GLN A 116 5.58 -3.79 6.21
C GLN A 116 5.79 -3.12 7.58
N LEU A 117 7.07 -2.91 7.97
CA LEU A 117 7.39 -2.22 9.22
C LEU A 117 6.83 -0.79 9.24
N ASP A 118 6.99 -0.04 8.15
CA ASP A 118 6.45 1.31 8.05
C ASP A 118 4.92 1.31 8.09
N ILE A 119 4.26 0.43 7.35
CA ILE A 119 2.79 0.27 7.37
C ILE A 119 2.29 -0.02 8.79
N ASN A 120 2.93 -0.97 9.49
CA ASN A 120 2.56 -1.32 10.86
C ASN A 120 2.72 -0.12 11.80
N ASN A 121 3.80 0.64 11.67
CA ASN A 121 4.03 1.84 12.46
C ASN A 121 2.99 2.94 12.19
N GLN A 122 2.61 3.13 10.93
CA GLN A 122 1.58 4.10 10.53
C GLN A 122 0.19 3.73 11.04
N LEU A 123 -0.12 2.44 11.11
CA LEU A 123 -1.41 1.95 11.57
C LEU A 123 -1.50 1.79 13.10
N ALA A 124 -0.37 1.61 13.80
CA ALA A 124 -0.33 1.38 15.24
C ALA A 124 -1.12 2.40 16.09
N PRO A 125 -1.14 3.72 15.78
CA PRO A 125 -1.94 4.68 16.55
C PRO A 125 -3.45 4.45 16.48
N TYR A 126 -3.94 3.71 15.50
CA TYR A 126 -5.36 3.41 15.28
C TYR A 126 -5.77 2.06 15.86
N ASP A 127 -4.80 1.24 16.30
CA ASP A 127 -5.05 -0.02 17.00
C ASP A 127 -5.34 0.25 18.48
N THR A 128 -6.60 0.34 18.81
CA THR A 128 -7.06 0.68 20.15
C THR A 128 -7.98 -0.41 20.72
N ALA A 129 -8.16 -0.43 22.03
CA ALA A 129 -9.03 -1.39 22.68
C ALA A 129 -10.50 -1.32 22.20
N GLY A 130 -10.94 -0.13 21.72
CA GLY A 130 -12.27 0.07 21.15
C GLY A 130 -12.36 -0.21 19.65
N ASN A 131 -11.23 -0.38 18.98
CA ASN A 131 -11.13 -0.58 17.53
C ASN A 131 -9.86 -1.37 17.19
N PRO A 132 -9.75 -2.65 17.61
CA PRO A 132 -8.55 -3.44 17.40
C PRO A 132 -8.42 -3.85 15.93
N TYR A 133 -7.16 -3.79 15.41
CA TYR A 133 -6.83 -4.26 14.09
C TYR A 133 -6.08 -5.59 14.12
N SER A 134 -6.27 -6.37 13.07
CA SER A 134 -5.46 -7.54 12.76
C SER A 134 -4.98 -7.43 11.31
N ILE A 135 -3.68 -7.29 11.12
CA ILE A 135 -3.08 -7.14 9.79
C ILE A 135 -2.58 -8.49 9.32
N THR A 136 -2.91 -8.84 8.07
CA THR A 136 -2.37 -9.99 7.36
C THR A 136 -1.85 -9.53 6.01
N TYR A 137 -0.58 -9.79 5.72
CA TYR A 137 0.02 -9.58 4.40
C TYR A 137 -0.24 -10.79 3.52
N VAL A 138 -0.75 -10.55 2.32
CA VAL A 138 -1.15 -11.59 1.37
C VAL A 138 -0.24 -11.53 0.15
N ASP A 139 0.42 -12.64 -0.16
CA ASP A 139 1.20 -12.77 -1.40
C ASP A 139 0.27 -12.77 -2.61
N VAL A 140 0.24 -11.67 -3.31
CA VAL A 140 -0.53 -11.46 -4.55
C VAL A 140 0.38 -11.23 -5.75
N PHE A 141 1.70 -11.39 -5.60
CA PHE A 141 2.67 -10.96 -6.58
C PHE A 141 2.40 -11.56 -7.97
N TYR A 142 2.41 -12.87 -8.10
CA TYR A 142 2.17 -13.53 -9.39
C TYR A 142 0.70 -13.71 -9.74
N SER A 143 -0.19 -13.72 -8.75
CA SER A 143 -1.62 -13.95 -9.01
C SER A 143 -2.34 -12.71 -9.51
N TYR A 144 -1.95 -11.52 -9.06
CA TYR A 144 -2.62 -10.27 -9.39
C TYR A 144 -1.66 -9.15 -9.75
N HIS A 145 -0.62 -8.88 -8.96
CA HIS A 145 0.24 -7.70 -9.12
C HIS A 145 0.89 -7.63 -10.51
N THR A 146 1.50 -8.72 -10.99
CA THR A 146 2.10 -8.76 -12.34
C THR A 146 1.08 -8.60 -13.48
N LEU A 147 -0.22 -8.68 -13.17
CA LEU A 147 -1.35 -8.45 -14.08
C LEU A 147 -2.00 -7.09 -13.84
N LEU A 148 -1.32 -6.18 -13.13
CA LEU A 148 -1.77 -4.82 -12.79
C LEU A 148 -3.01 -4.79 -11.88
N GLY A 149 -3.24 -5.85 -11.09
CA GLY A 149 -4.26 -5.94 -10.07
C GLY A 149 -3.67 -6.17 -8.69
N GLU A 150 -4.52 -6.14 -7.66
CA GLU A 150 -4.11 -6.38 -6.27
C GLU A 150 -5.20 -7.18 -5.53
N ALA A 151 -5.05 -7.37 -4.21
CA ALA A 151 -5.94 -8.20 -3.41
C ALA A 151 -7.43 -7.80 -3.52
N HIS A 152 -7.74 -6.50 -3.44
CA HIS A 152 -9.12 -6.03 -3.58
C HIS A 152 -9.66 -6.26 -4.99
N CYS A 153 -8.85 -6.04 -6.03
CA CYS A 153 -9.26 -6.26 -7.43
C CYS A 153 -9.65 -7.72 -7.71
N GLY A 154 -8.98 -8.67 -7.05
CA GLY A 154 -9.24 -10.11 -7.17
C GLY A 154 -10.31 -10.64 -6.22
N SER A 155 -10.94 -9.79 -5.43
CA SER A 155 -11.89 -10.19 -4.40
C SER A 155 -13.33 -9.77 -4.71
N ASN A 156 -14.28 -10.52 -4.17
CA ASN A 156 -15.69 -10.14 -4.15
C ASN A 156 -16.25 -10.41 -2.76
N THR A 157 -17.13 -9.53 -2.28
CA THR A 157 -17.79 -9.69 -0.98
C THR A 157 -19.24 -10.05 -1.16
N VAL A 158 -19.65 -11.15 -0.52
CA VAL A 158 -21.08 -11.48 -0.37
C VAL A 158 -21.51 -10.95 1.00
N ARG A 159 -22.50 -10.06 1.00
CA ARG A 159 -23.04 -9.47 2.23
C ARG A 159 -24.52 -9.79 2.33
N THR A 160 -25.00 -10.01 3.52
CA THR A 160 -26.44 -10.04 3.77
C THR A 160 -26.98 -8.62 3.54
N PRO A 161 -27.94 -8.42 2.63
CA PRO A 161 -28.51 -7.11 2.44
C PRO A 161 -29.18 -6.63 3.73
N PRO A 162 -29.16 -5.32 4.02
CA PRO A 162 -29.90 -4.78 5.15
C PRO A 162 -31.41 -5.06 4.97
N ASN A 163 -32.08 -5.33 6.06
CA ASN A 163 -33.54 -5.54 6.05
C ASN A 163 -34.33 -4.25 5.84
N ASP A 164 -33.65 -3.11 5.86
CA ASP A 164 -34.26 -1.79 5.67
C ASP A 164 -34.16 -1.35 4.23
N ASP A 165 -35.25 -0.83 3.70
CA ASP A 165 -35.31 -0.15 2.39
C ASP A 165 -34.62 1.22 2.49
N TRP A 166 -33.30 1.24 2.68
CA TRP A 166 -32.49 2.47 2.89
C TRP A 166 -32.61 3.46 1.72
N TRP A 167 -33.00 3.00 0.52
CA TRP A 167 -33.24 3.84 -0.66
C TRP A 167 -34.60 4.56 -0.64
N ASN A 168 -35.44 4.29 0.36
CA ASN A 168 -36.75 4.94 0.56
C ASN A 168 -36.72 5.97 1.71
N LYS A 169 -35.53 6.36 2.19
CA LYS A 169 -35.35 7.36 3.26
C LYS A 169 -35.05 8.73 2.71
#